data_631503500c90427943586c68b5f029aa
#
_entry.id   631503500c90427943586c68b5f029aa
#
_cell.length_a   1.000
_cell.length_b   1.000
_cell.length_c   1.000
_cell.angle_alpha   90.00
_cell.angle_beta   90.00
_cell.angle_gamma   90.00
#
_symmetry.space_group_name_H-M   'P 1'
#
loop_
_entity.id
_entity.type
_entity.pdbx_description
1 polymer ?
#
loop_
_entity_poly.entity_id
_entity_poly.type
_entity_poly.pdbx_seq_one_letter_code
_entity_poly.pdbx_strand_id
1 'polypeptide(L)'
;MRNFFPKGLYIMKKTVIGIDVGGTTTKIVGFQKTDGTPVMISPQFVRATDPLTSIYGAFGKFTAENALELSDVDRILMTGAGATVITKPIYNLNCQPVPEFSSIGIGGLYLSGLDEAIVVSMGTGTAIIHAKREDGKHKVEYLGGTGMGGGTLTGLSRKLLGVDSIEHIEQLSADGDLDNIDLRIKDISPKRGYHGINENLTAANFGKVSDLATPSDLALGITNMVAETIMMLAVFAARTYGIREIVLIGNLTNIAPIRRVFVDHADAFGVQFIIPENAQFGTVIGAALSDME
;
A
#
# COMPACT_ATOMS: atom_id res chain seq x y z
N MET A 1 22.25 -3.56 57.93
CA MET A 1 22.79 -3.86 56.60
C MET A 1 21.68 -3.61 55.57
N ARG A 2 21.79 -2.53 54.79
CA ARG A 2 20.85 -2.22 53.70
C ARG A 2 21.41 -2.85 52.44
N ASN A 3 20.71 -3.85 51.89
CA ASN A 3 21.04 -4.46 50.60
C ASN A 3 20.82 -3.44 49.50
N PHE A 4 21.90 -2.91 48.92
CA PHE A 4 21.89 -2.21 47.65
C PHE A 4 21.78 -3.26 46.54
N PHE A 5 20.58 -3.39 45.96
CA PHE A 5 20.48 -4.04 44.64
C PHE A 5 21.05 -3.08 43.60
N PRO A 6 21.96 -3.51 42.71
CA PRO A 6 22.40 -2.67 41.63
C PRO A 6 21.18 -2.40 40.72
N LYS A 7 20.84 -1.13 40.53
CA LYS A 7 19.93 -0.73 39.43
C LYS A 7 20.57 -1.20 38.13
N GLY A 8 20.02 -2.28 37.54
CA GLY A 8 20.38 -2.67 36.20
C GLY A 8 20.28 -1.44 35.31
N LEU A 9 21.30 -1.20 34.49
CA LEU A 9 21.31 -0.18 33.46
C LEU A 9 20.19 -0.56 32.47
N TYR A 10 19.00 0.00 32.64
CA TYR A 10 17.95 -0.07 31.64
C TYR A 10 18.48 0.75 30.45
N ILE A 11 19.06 0.07 29.46
CA ILE A 11 19.33 0.68 28.17
C ILE A 11 17.95 1.03 27.61
N MET A 12 17.58 2.32 27.70
CA MET A 12 16.33 2.81 27.12
C MET A 12 16.38 2.54 25.62
N LYS A 13 15.52 1.63 25.16
CA LYS A 13 15.39 1.30 23.74
C LYS A 13 14.76 2.52 23.06
N LYS A 14 15.54 3.22 22.26
CA LYS A 14 15.06 4.36 21.49
C LYS A 14 14.20 3.88 20.33
N THR A 15 13.04 4.51 20.15
CA THR A 15 12.07 4.21 19.11
C THR A 15 12.16 5.21 17.98
N VAL A 16 12.34 4.73 16.75
CA VAL A 16 12.15 5.53 15.54
C VAL A 16 10.69 5.37 15.12
N ILE A 17 9.99 6.48 14.91
CA ILE A 17 8.58 6.49 14.50
C ILE A 17 8.49 6.94 13.05
N GLY A 18 7.82 6.15 12.20
CA GLY A 18 7.39 6.54 10.87
C GLY A 18 5.97 7.08 10.89
N ILE A 19 5.70 8.15 10.14
CA ILE A 19 4.35 8.67 9.91
C ILE A 19 4.18 8.92 8.41
N ASP A 20 3.17 8.29 7.82
CA ASP A 20 2.74 8.51 6.43
C ASP A 20 1.42 9.28 6.44
N VAL A 21 1.44 10.50 5.92
CA VAL A 21 0.28 11.38 5.85
C VAL A 21 -0.30 11.34 4.44
N GLY A 22 -1.14 10.35 4.21
CA GLY A 22 -1.84 10.19 2.94
C GLY A 22 -3.05 11.11 2.80
N GLY A 23 -3.68 11.08 1.62
CA GLY A 23 -4.85 11.92 1.32
C GLY A 23 -6.12 11.57 2.12
N THR A 24 -6.23 10.33 2.63
CA THR A 24 -7.44 9.83 3.33
C THR A 24 -7.15 9.25 4.70
N THR A 25 -5.91 8.85 4.96
CA THR A 25 -5.49 8.20 6.20
C THR A 25 -4.09 8.65 6.59
N THR A 26 -3.84 8.77 7.90
CA THR A 26 -2.49 8.87 8.46
C THR A 26 -2.13 7.53 9.09
N LYS A 27 -0.98 6.98 8.70
CA LYS A 27 -0.43 5.73 9.21
C LYS A 27 0.79 5.99 10.06
N ILE A 28 0.98 5.17 11.09
CA ILE A 28 2.09 5.29 12.03
C ILE A 28 2.63 3.90 12.37
N VAL A 29 3.95 3.81 12.53
CA VAL A 29 4.65 2.61 12.96
C VAL A 29 5.85 3.00 13.81
N GLY A 30 6.26 2.13 14.72
CA GLY A 30 7.50 2.30 15.48
C GLY A 30 8.48 1.17 15.19
N PHE A 31 9.77 1.47 15.32
CA PHE A 31 10.84 0.49 15.32
C PHE A 31 11.80 0.71 16.48
N GLN A 32 12.20 -0.38 17.12
CA GLN A 32 13.25 -0.40 18.12
C GLN A 32 14.38 -1.32 17.66
N LYS A 33 15.65 -0.94 17.90
CA LYS A 33 16.76 -1.86 17.66
C LYS A 33 16.91 -2.80 18.86
N THR A 34 16.84 -4.09 18.62
CA THR A 34 17.15 -5.14 19.59
C THR A 34 18.31 -5.94 19.03
N ASP A 35 19.46 -5.91 19.69
CA ASP A 35 20.69 -6.58 19.25
C ASP A 35 21.08 -6.22 17.79
N GLY A 36 20.89 -4.93 17.44
CA GLY A 36 21.18 -4.40 16.10
C GLY A 36 20.08 -4.63 15.05
N THR A 37 19.09 -5.47 15.33
CA THR A 37 18.00 -5.78 14.40
C THR A 37 16.79 -4.89 14.67
N PRO A 38 16.19 -4.26 13.63
CA PRO A 38 14.94 -3.52 13.76
C PRO A 38 13.78 -4.46 14.13
N VAL A 39 13.09 -4.15 15.21
CA VAL A 39 11.88 -4.84 15.65
C VAL A 39 10.70 -3.88 15.54
N MET A 40 9.70 -4.28 14.75
CA MET A 40 8.53 -3.46 14.48
C MET A 40 7.56 -3.46 15.68
N ILE A 41 7.12 -2.27 16.06
CA ILE A 41 5.95 -2.06 16.91
C ILE A 41 4.73 -1.97 15.99
N SER A 42 3.67 -2.72 16.31
CA SER A 42 2.49 -2.88 15.44
C SER A 42 2.00 -1.58 14.82
N PRO A 43 1.88 -1.51 13.49
CA PRO A 43 1.46 -0.30 12.81
C PRO A 43 -0.04 -0.03 13.04
N GLN A 44 -0.39 1.26 12.99
CA GLN A 44 -1.76 1.74 13.17
C GLN A 44 -2.12 2.78 12.13
N PHE A 45 -3.40 3.05 11.96
CA PHE A 45 -3.89 4.15 11.14
C PHE A 45 -4.99 4.95 11.83
N VAL A 46 -5.12 6.21 11.42
CA VAL A 46 -6.17 7.13 11.86
C VAL A 46 -6.80 7.76 10.63
N ARG A 47 -8.12 7.88 10.62
CA ARG A 47 -8.88 8.64 9.64
C ARG A 47 -9.28 9.98 10.27
N ALA A 48 -8.83 11.09 9.68
CA ALA A 48 -9.27 12.43 10.03
C ALA A 48 -9.24 13.31 8.76
N THR A 49 -10.13 14.30 8.72
CA THR A 49 -10.26 15.22 7.59
C THR A 49 -9.17 16.29 7.59
N ASP A 50 -8.64 16.64 8.75
CA ASP A 50 -7.56 17.60 8.91
C ASP A 50 -6.23 16.87 9.11
N PRO A 51 -5.22 17.08 8.23
CA PRO A 51 -3.94 16.40 8.34
C PRO A 51 -3.22 16.64 9.66
N LEU A 52 -3.24 17.87 10.19
CA LEU A 52 -2.58 18.19 11.44
C LEU A 52 -3.20 17.43 12.62
N THR A 53 -4.53 17.48 12.73
CA THR A 53 -5.27 16.71 13.75
C THR A 53 -5.01 15.20 13.62
N SER A 54 -4.94 14.70 12.36
CA SER A 54 -4.68 13.29 12.09
C SER A 54 -3.30 12.85 12.58
N ILE A 55 -2.27 13.68 12.37
CA ILE A 55 -0.90 13.41 12.79
C ILE A 55 -0.80 13.36 14.32
N TYR A 56 -1.31 14.40 15.02
CA TYR A 56 -1.28 14.43 16.48
C TYR A 56 -2.12 13.31 17.08
N GLY A 57 -3.28 13.01 16.48
CA GLY A 57 -4.15 11.91 16.90
C GLY A 57 -3.48 10.54 16.71
N ALA A 58 -2.82 10.29 15.57
CA ALA A 58 -2.08 9.06 15.32
C ALA A 58 -0.91 8.89 16.30
N PHE A 59 -0.13 9.95 16.51
CA PHE A 59 1.00 9.92 17.43
C PHE A 59 0.54 9.66 18.86
N GLY A 60 -0.45 10.42 19.37
CA GLY A 60 -0.97 10.26 20.73
C GLY A 60 -1.59 8.88 20.98
N LYS A 61 -2.38 8.37 20.01
CA LYS A 61 -2.94 7.02 20.07
C LYS A 61 -1.84 5.97 20.12
N PHE A 62 -0.88 6.06 19.19
CA PHE A 62 0.21 5.08 19.06
C PHE A 62 1.07 5.01 20.34
N THR A 63 1.47 6.17 20.88
CA THR A 63 2.29 6.21 22.09
C THR A 63 1.53 5.69 23.31
N ALA A 64 0.24 6.05 23.46
CA ALA A 64 -0.58 5.57 24.55
C ALA A 64 -0.81 4.04 24.53
N GLU A 65 -1.14 3.48 23.35
CA GLU A 65 -1.40 2.04 23.22
C GLU A 65 -0.14 1.18 23.36
N ASN A 66 1.05 1.74 23.07
CA ASN A 66 2.32 1.03 23.20
C ASN A 66 3.11 1.42 24.46
N ALA A 67 2.51 2.17 25.39
CA ALA A 67 3.12 2.62 26.64
C ALA A 67 4.49 3.32 26.42
N LEU A 68 4.58 4.15 25.36
CA LEU A 68 5.78 4.91 25.02
C LEU A 68 5.69 6.31 25.62
N GLU A 69 6.73 6.70 26.35
CA GLU A 69 6.91 8.08 26.78
C GLU A 69 7.62 8.88 25.67
N LEU A 70 7.47 10.21 25.67
CA LEU A 70 8.18 11.08 24.70
C LEU A 70 9.72 10.89 24.74
N SER A 71 10.25 10.60 25.93
CA SER A 71 11.67 10.29 26.14
C SER A 71 12.15 9.00 25.45
N ASP A 72 11.24 8.09 25.13
CA ASP A 72 11.55 6.82 24.43
C ASP A 72 11.66 7.02 22.93
N VAL A 73 11.14 8.13 22.41
CA VAL A 73 11.18 8.45 20.97
C VAL A 73 12.49 9.13 20.64
N ASP A 74 13.23 8.56 19.68
CA ASP A 74 14.47 9.14 19.14
C ASP A 74 14.16 10.24 18.12
N ARG A 75 13.36 9.89 17.13
CA ARG A 75 12.96 10.78 16.03
C ARG A 75 11.72 10.32 15.33
N ILE A 76 11.14 11.20 14.52
CA ILE A 76 9.98 10.94 13.70
C ILE A 76 10.36 11.14 12.23
N LEU A 77 10.16 10.12 11.41
CA LEU A 77 10.38 10.13 9.97
C LEU A 77 9.03 10.24 9.27
N MET A 78 8.85 11.30 8.48
CA MET A 78 7.56 11.67 7.91
C MET A 78 7.57 11.57 6.40
N THR A 79 6.53 10.97 5.84
CA THR A 79 6.34 10.83 4.40
C THR A 79 4.88 11.08 4.01
N GLY A 80 4.61 11.05 2.71
CA GLY A 80 3.28 11.31 2.14
C GLY A 80 3.02 12.80 1.85
N ALA A 81 2.10 13.06 0.93
CA ALA A 81 1.79 14.41 0.44
C ALA A 81 1.34 15.37 1.57
N GLY A 82 0.63 14.87 2.58
CA GLY A 82 0.16 15.65 3.72
C GLY A 82 1.24 16.00 4.74
N ALA A 83 2.43 15.39 4.69
CA ALA A 83 3.52 15.68 5.63
C ALA A 83 4.04 17.12 5.51
N THR A 84 3.84 17.78 4.37
CA THR A 84 4.25 19.16 4.10
C THR A 84 3.56 20.21 4.98
N VAL A 85 2.44 19.87 5.62
CA VAL A 85 1.73 20.78 6.54
C VAL A 85 2.47 20.94 7.88
N ILE A 86 3.39 20.02 8.20
CA ILE A 86 4.15 20.08 9.44
C ILE A 86 5.33 21.04 9.30
N THR A 87 5.17 22.21 9.88
CA THR A 87 6.20 23.26 9.90
C THR A 87 6.94 23.38 11.24
N LYS A 88 6.46 22.64 12.26
CA LYS A 88 7.02 22.63 13.62
C LYS A 88 7.20 21.21 14.13
N PRO A 89 8.20 20.96 15.01
CA PRO A 89 8.37 19.66 15.64
C PRO A 89 7.11 19.19 16.38
N ILE A 90 6.79 17.89 16.25
CA ILE A 90 5.70 17.26 16.99
C ILE A 90 6.19 17.04 18.43
N TYR A 91 5.57 17.69 19.41
CA TYR A 91 5.96 17.64 20.83
C TYR A 91 7.45 17.91 21.08
N ASN A 92 8.07 18.82 20.30
CA ASN A 92 9.50 19.13 20.30
C ASN A 92 10.43 17.95 19.93
N LEU A 93 9.89 16.88 19.36
CA LEU A 93 10.66 15.76 18.83
C LEU A 93 11.27 16.10 17.46
N ASN A 94 12.43 15.50 17.16
CA ASN A 94 13.09 15.66 15.86
C ASN A 94 12.25 15.02 14.75
N CYS A 95 11.67 15.82 13.87
CA CYS A 95 10.87 15.39 12.72
C CYS A 95 11.66 15.61 11.44
N GLN A 96 11.83 14.57 10.64
CA GLN A 96 12.59 14.61 9.38
C GLN A 96 11.71 14.13 8.23
N PRO A 97 11.66 14.84 7.10
CA PRO A 97 10.97 14.39 5.91
C PRO A 97 11.73 13.26 5.22
N VAL A 98 11.01 12.25 4.73
CA VAL A 98 11.55 11.15 3.94
C VAL A 98 10.84 11.11 2.59
N PRO A 99 11.57 10.93 1.47
CA PRO A 99 10.96 10.80 0.15
C PRO A 99 9.99 9.62 0.09
N GLU A 100 8.78 9.86 -0.39
CA GLU A 100 7.71 8.85 -0.43
C GLU A 100 8.10 7.64 -1.29
N PHE A 101 8.69 7.85 -2.47
CA PHE A 101 9.06 6.75 -3.35
C PHE A 101 10.16 5.87 -2.77
N SER A 102 11.13 6.47 -2.07
CA SER A 102 12.14 5.70 -1.31
C SER A 102 11.48 4.86 -0.24
N SER A 103 10.53 5.44 0.50
CA SER A 103 9.78 4.74 1.54
C SER A 103 8.96 3.56 0.96
N ILE A 104 8.34 3.73 -0.21
CA ILE A 104 7.62 2.66 -0.92
C ILE A 104 8.57 1.50 -1.22
N GLY A 105 9.72 1.77 -1.83
CA GLY A 105 10.71 0.74 -2.21
C GLY A 105 11.25 -0.02 -1.01
N ILE A 106 11.74 0.70 0.00
CA ILE A 106 12.29 0.14 1.25
C ILE A 106 11.24 -0.73 1.96
N GLY A 107 10.01 -0.21 2.12
CA GLY A 107 8.94 -0.92 2.80
C GLY A 107 8.49 -2.19 2.05
N GLY A 108 8.44 -2.13 0.72
CA GLY A 108 8.13 -3.29 -0.11
C GLY A 108 9.17 -4.41 0.03
N LEU A 109 10.47 -4.08 -0.05
CA LEU A 109 11.54 -5.04 0.14
C LEU A 109 11.58 -5.61 1.58
N TYR A 110 11.39 -4.75 2.59
CA TYR A 110 11.35 -5.22 3.98
C TYR A 110 10.21 -6.22 4.22
N LEU A 111 9.00 -5.90 3.77
CA LEU A 111 7.83 -6.74 4.00
C LEU A 111 7.86 -8.05 3.21
N SER A 112 8.42 -8.04 2.01
CA SER A 112 8.53 -9.24 1.17
C SER A 112 9.75 -10.11 1.49
N GLY A 113 10.76 -9.55 2.15
CA GLY A 113 12.04 -10.22 2.39
C GLY A 113 12.90 -10.38 1.13
N LEU A 114 12.55 -9.71 0.04
CA LEU A 114 13.29 -9.77 -1.22
C LEU A 114 14.41 -8.73 -1.26
N ASP A 115 15.47 -9.03 -2.03
CA ASP A 115 16.55 -8.08 -2.29
C ASP A 115 16.29 -7.22 -3.54
N GLU A 116 15.39 -7.64 -4.43
CA GLU A 116 14.99 -6.88 -5.62
C GLU A 116 13.55 -7.20 -5.99
N ALA A 117 12.75 -6.18 -6.34
CA ALA A 117 11.37 -6.33 -6.78
C ALA A 117 10.85 -5.10 -7.53
N ILE A 118 9.78 -5.29 -8.29
CA ILE A 118 8.88 -4.19 -8.64
C ILE A 118 7.90 -4.01 -7.48
N VAL A 119 7.90 -2.84 -6.86
CA VAL A 119 6.99 -2.50 -5.76
C VAL A 119 5.89 -1.59 -6.28
N VAL A 120 4.65 -1.98 -6.09
CA VAL A 120 3.46 -1.24 -6.54
C VAL A 120 2.69 -0.76 -5.32
N SER A 121 2.66 0.55 -5.11
CA SER A 121 1.91 1.17 -4.02
C SER A 121 0.54 1.62 -4.52
N MET A 122 -0.50 0.93 -4.08
CA MET A 122 -1.90 1.15 -4.46
C MET A 122 -2.63 1.95 -3.38
N GLY A 123 -2.48 3.28 -3.42
CA GLY A 123 -3.12 4.25 -2.53
C GLY A 123 -4.30 4.98 -3.19
N THR A 124 -4.37 6.30 -3.03
CA THR A 124 -5.33 7.17 -3.74
C THR A 124 -5.14 7.07 -5.26
N GLY A 125 -3.90 7.16 -5.72
CA GLY A 125 -3.43 6.71 -7.03
C GLY A 125 -2.47 5.55 -6.86
N THR A 126 -1.70 5.22 -7.92
CA THR A 126 -0.73 4.11 -7.88
C THR A 126 0.64 4.59 -8.32
N ALA A 127 1.67 4.23 -7.56
CA ALA A 127 3.08 4.40 -7.91
C ALA A 127 3.75 3.05 -8.15
N ILE A 128 4.63 3.00 -9.14
CA ILE A 128 5.40 1.80 -9.53
C ILE A 128 6.87 2.11 -9.38
N ILE A 129 7.54 1.29 -8.60
CA ILE A 129 8.92 1.48 -8.14
C ILE A 129 9.73 0.24 -8.47
N HIS A 130 10.92 0.41 -9.02
CA HIS A 130 11.95 -0.62 -8.97
C HIS A 130 12.77 -0.39 -7.70
N ALA A 131 12.84 -1.40 -6.86
CA ALA A 131 13.61 -1.36 -5.62
C ALA A 131 14.59 -2.52 -5.56
N LYS A 132 15.83 -2.24 -5.15
CA LYS A 132 16.90 -3.22 -5.01
C LYS A 132 17.77 -2.90 -3.80
N ARG A 133 18.19 -3.95 -3.07
CA ARG A 133 19.25 -3.86 -2.07
C ARG A 133 20.59 -4.26 -2.68
N GLU A 134 21.56 -3.40 -2.66
CA GLU A 134 22.90 -3.63 -3.19
C GLU A 134 23.95 -3.06 -2.24
N ASP A 135 24.90 -3.88 -1.83
CA ASP A 135 25.96 -3.51 -0.88
C ASP A 135 25.42 -2.91 0.43
N GLY A 136 24.32 -3.47 0.95
CA GLY A 136 23.65 -3.03 2.18
C GLY A 136 22.85 -1.73 2.04
N LYS A 137 22.76 -1.15 0.83
CA LYS A 137 22.00 0.08 0.56
C LYS A 137 20.83 -0.17 -0.35
N HIS A 138 19.77 0.59 -0.14
CA HIS A 138 18.63 0.57 -1.03
C HIS A 138 18.82 1.50 -2.24
N LYS A 139 18.64 0.94 -3.44
CA LYS A 139 18.50 1.70 -4.68
C LYS A 139 17.03 1.66 -5.07
N VAL A 140 16.44 2.84 -5.22
CA VAL A 140 15.00 2.98 -5.47
C VAL A 140 14.82 3.92 -6.67
N GLU A 141 14.13 3.42 -7.69
CA GLU A 141 13.83 4.14 -8.92
C GLU A 141 12.32 4.26 -9.10
N TYR A 142 11.80 5.47 -9.26
CA TYR A 142 10.40 5.70 -9.61
C TYR A 142 10.19 5.49 -11.11
N LEU A 143 9.46 4.45 -11.48
CA LEU A 143 9.21 4.09 -12.89
C LEU A 143 8.03 4.85 -13.49
N GLY A 144 7.17 5.39 -12.66
CA GLY A 144 5.95 6.06 -13.06
C GLY A 144 4.78 5.66 -12.17
N GLY A 145 3.59 6.05 -12.60
CA GLY A 145 2.38 5.75 -11.86
C GLY A 145 1.14 5.98 -12.72
N THR A 146 -0.01 5.80 -12.11
CA THR A 146 -1.30 6.07 -12.77
C THR A 146 -2.27 6.69 -11.78
N GLY A 147 -3.21 7.49 -12.30
CA GLY A 147 -4.35 7.99 -11.53
C GLY A 147 -5.34 6.89 -11.13
N MET A 148 -5.19 5.66 -11.67
CA MET A 148 -5.99 4.51 -11.23
C MET A 148 -5.58 4.11 -9.82
N GLY A 149 -6.56 4.09 -8.91
CA GLY A 149 -6.35 3.79 -7.50
C GLY A 149 -7.63 3.92 -6.71
N GLY A 150 -7.50 4.02 -5.38
CA GLY A 150 -8.63 4.19 -4.47
C GLY A 150 -9.46 5.44 -4.74
N GLY A 151 -8.82 6.52 -5.20
CA GLY A 151 -9.52 7.74 -5.58
C GLY A 151 -10.43 7.55 -6.80
N THR A 152 -9.98 6.81 -7.81
CA THR A 152 -10.80 6.45 -8.98
C THR A 152 -11.94 5.53 -8.57
N LEU A 153 -11.63 4.49 -7.78
CA LEU A 153 -12.62 3.54 -7.29
C LEU A 153 -13.75 4.25 -6.53
N THR A 154 -13.43 5.06 -5.54
CA THR A 154 -14.44 5.77 -4.73
C THR A 154 -15.15 6.87 -5.53
N GLY A 155 -14.43 7.61 -6.40
CA GLY A 155 -15.00 8.68 -7.20
C GLY A 155 -16.04 8.20 -8.20
N LEU A 156 -15.74 7.12 -8.93
CA LEU A 156 -16.68 6.51 -9.87
C LEU A 156 -17.84 5.85 -9.16
N SER A 157 -17.59 5.10 -8.08
CA SER A 157 -18.65 4.45 -7.29
C SER A 157 -19.60 5.49 -6.68
N ARG A 158 -19.09 6.60 -6.17
CA ARG A 158 -19.92 7.70 -5.66
C ARG A 158 -20.80 8.28 -6.78
N LYS A 159 -20.23 8.51 -7.95
CA LYS A 159 -20.96 9.12 -9.07
C LYS A 159 -22.00 8.20 -9.68
N LEU A 160 -21.67 6.91 -9.86
CA LEU A 160 -22.52 5.96 -10.59
C LEU A 160 -23.47 5.19 -9.67
N LEU A 161 -23.07 4.93 -8.42
CA LEU A 161 -23.78 4.07 -7.48
C LEU A 161 -24.29 4.82 -6.24
N GLY A 162 -23.83 6.06 -6.00
CA GLY A 162 -24.13 6.79 -4.77
C GLY A 162 -23.39 6.25 -3.54
N VAL A 163 -22.32 5.45 -3.74
CA VAL A 163 -21.55 4.77 -2.67
C VAL A 163 -20.10 5.26 -2.68
N ASP A 164 -19.57 5.63 -1.53
CA ASP A 164 -18.17 6.10 -1.38
C ASP A 164 -17.37 5.38 -0.28
N SER A 165 -18.01 4.51 0.51
CA SER A 165 -17.30 3.64 1.46
C SER A 165 -16.66 2.47 0.70
N ILE A 166 -15.36 2.27 0.91
CA ILE A 166 -14.61 1.14 0.33
C ILE A 166 -15.23 -0.19 0.77
N GLU A 167 -15.61 -0.30 2.01
CA GLU A 167 -16.23 -1.51 2.58
C GLU A 167 -17.55 -1.84 1.88
N HIS A 168 -18.36 -0.81 1.58
CA HIS A 168 -19.63 -1.01 0.85
C HIS A 168 -19.39 -1.32 -0.64
N ILE A 169 -18.41 -0.68 -1.28
CA ILE A 169 -18.01 -1.00 -2.65
C ILE A 169 -17.55 -2.47 -2.75
N GLU A 170 -16.75 -2.93 -1.81
CA GLU A 170 -16.29 -4.32 -1.74
C GLU A 170 -17.45 -5.30 -1.60
N GLN A 171 -18.40 -5.01 -0.68
CA GLN A 171 -19.62 -5.83 -0.50
C GLN A 171 -20.46 -5.92 -1.76
N LEU A 172 -20.72 -4.78 -2.42
CA LEU A 172 -21.44 -4.77 -3.71
C LEU A 172 -20.71 -5.60 -4.77
N SER A 173 -19.40 -5.40 -4.90
CA SER A 173 -18.58 -6.10 -5.90
C SER A 173 -18.57 -7.62 -5.71
N ALA A 174 -18.83 -8.12 -4.50
CA ALA A 174 -18.82 -9.55 -4.22
C ALA A 174 -19.93 -10.31 -4.94
N ASP A 175 -21.07 -9.65 -5.18
CA ASP A 175 -22.27 -10.24 -5.83
C ASP A 175 -22.38 -9.85 -7.32
N GLY A 176 -21.39 -9.15 -7.88
CA GLY A 176 -21.38 -8.70 -9.26
C GLY A 176 -20.91 -9.77 -10.25
N ASP A 177 -21.35 -9.61 -11.50
CA ASP A 177 -20.93 -10.44 -12.63
C ASP A 177 -20.33 -9.56 -13.73
N LEU A 178 -19.03 -9.76 -14.03
CA LEU A 178 -18.33 -9.04 -15.09
C LEU A 178 -18.86 -9.36 -16.49
N ASP A 179 -19.54 -10.49 -16.67
CA ASP A 179 -20.12 -10.83 -17.97
C ASP A 179 -21.28 -9.90 -18.38
N ASN A 180 -21.83 -9.14 -17.43
CA ASN A 180 -22.84 -8.11 -17.68
C ASN A 180 -22.23 -6.73 -17.99
N ILE A 181 -20.93 -6.55 -17.79
CA ILE A 181 -20.25 -5.24 -17.84
C ILE A 181 -19.13 -5.22 -18.88
N ASP A 182 -18.18 -6.17 -18.77
CA ASP A 182 -16.93 -6.15 -19.54
C ASP A 182 -17.02 -7.03 -20.78
N LEU A 183 -16.51 -6.52 -21.90
CA LEU A 183 -16.25 -7.35 -23.06
C LEU A 183 -14.95 -8.12 -22.83
N ARG A 184 -15.03 -9.43 -22.68
CA ARG A 184 -13.90 -10.31 -22.40
C ARG A 184 -13.34 -10.96 -23.64
N ILE A 185 -12.14 -11.52 -23.56
CA ILE A 185 -11.50 -12.26 -24.65
C ILE A 185 -12.37 -13.43 -25.11
N LYS A 186 -13.04 -14.17 -24.20
CA LYS A 186 -13.98 -15.25 -24.52
C LYS A 186 -15.17 -14.80 -25.40
N ASP A 187 -15.60 -13.55 -25.27
CA ASP A 187 -16.71 -13.00 -26.07
C ASP A 187 -16.31 -12.73 -27.51
N ILE A 188 -15.03 -12.40 -27.73
CA ILE A 188 -14.47 -12.08 -29.06
C ILE A 188 -14.05 -13.33 -29.80
N SER A 189 -13.53 -14.34 -29.09
CA SER A 189 -12.99 -15.57 -29.67
C SER A 189 -13.51 -16.84 -28.98
N PRO A 190 -14.77 -17.19 -29.17
CA PRO A 190 -15.43 -18.26 -28.41
C PRO A 190 -14.94 -19.67 -28.76
N LYS A 191 -14.17 -19.88 -29.86
CA LYS A 191 -13.82 -21.23 -30.34
C LYS A 191 -12.37 -21.68 -30.12
N ARG A 192 -11.44 -20.77 -29.83
CA ARG A 192 -10.03 -21.11 -29.58
C ARG A 192 -9.30 -19.96 -28.90
N GLY A 193 -9.31 -19.78 -27.62
CA GLY A 193 -8.53 -18.75 -26.95
C GLY A 193 -7.68 -17.84 -27.88
N TYR A 194 -7.73 -16.53 -27.75
CA TYR A 194 -7.08 -15.61 -28.67
C TYR A 194 -5.56 -15.65 -28.46
N HIS A 195 -4.83 -16.40 -29.33
CA HIS A 195 -3.35 -16.48 -29.33
C HIS A 195 -2.70 -16.81 -27.96
N GLY A 196 -3.31 -17.67 -27.15
CA GLY A 196 -2.80 -18.04 -25.82
C GLY A 196 -3.06 -17.00 -24.72
N ILE A 197 -3.85 -15.97 -25.01
CA ILE A 197 -4.31 -15.00 -23.99
C ILE A 197 -5.40 -15.65 -23.15
N ASN A 198 -5.36 -15.41 -21.83
CA ASN A 198 -6.39 -15.88 -20.91
C ASN A 198 -7.76 -15.34 -21.33
N GLU A 199 -8.72 -16.24 -21.52
CA GLU A 199 -10.07 -15.94 -21.99
C GLU A 199 -10.89 -15.03 -21.06
N ASN A 200 -10.51 -15.00 -19.77
CA ASN A 200 -11.14 -14.16 -18.75
C ASN A 200 -10.60 -12.74 -18.68
N LEU A 201 -9.51 -12.42 -19.39
CA LEU A 201 -9.03 -11.05 -19.46
C LEU A 201 -10.03 -10.15 -20.17
N THR A 202 -10.08 -8.90 -19.72
CA THR A 202 -10.94 -7.89 -20.32
C THR A 202 -10.34 -7.36 -21.63
N ALA A 203 -11.12 -7.40 -22.69
CA ALA A 203 -10.77 -6.74 -23.95
C ALA A 203 -11.21 -5.27 -23.98
N ALA A 204 -12.34 -4.96 -23.33
CA ALA A 204 -12.81 -3.60 -23.13
C ALA A 204 -13.60 -3.48 -21.84
N ASN A 205 -13.07 -2.72 -20.89
CA ASN A 205 -13.80 -2.39 -19.66
C ASN A 205 -15.09 -1.65 -20.02
N PHE A 206 -16.20 -2.06 -19.42
CA PHE A 206 -17.55 -1.55 -19.70
C PHE A 206 -17.99 -1.72 -21.16
N GLY A 207 -17.28 -2.52 -21.95
CA GLY A 207 -17.57 -2.69 -23.39
C GLY A 207 -18.82 -3.48 -23.70
N LYS A 208 -19.45 -4.12 -22.70
CA LYS A 208 -20.64 -4.94 -22.84
C LYS A 208 -21.75 -4.52 -21.85
N VAL A 209 -21.57 -3.40 -21.18
CA VAL A 209 -22.53 -2.94 -20.19
C VAL A 209 -23.92 -2.80 -20.79
N SER A 210 -24.90 -3.44 -20.15
CA SER A 210 -26.30 -3.39 -20.57
C SER A 210 -27.12 -2.54 -19.59
N ASP A 211 -28.30 -2.14 -20.02
CA ASP A 211 -29.32 -1.46 -19.19
C ASP A 211 -29.93 -2.38 -18.10
N LEU A 212 -29.64 -3.68 -18.16
CA LEU A 212 -29.99 -4.67 -17.13
C LEU A 212 -28.88 -4.86 -16.07
N ALA A 213 -27.70 -4.24 -16.26
CA ALA A 213 -26.59 -4.36 -15.30
C ALA A 213 -27.00 -3.82 -13.93
N THR A 214 -26.72 -4.61 -12.91
CA THR A 214 -27.05 -4.28 -11.51
C THR A 214 -26.02 -3.34 -10.89
N PRO A 215 -26.33 -2.67 -9.76
CA PRO A 215 -25.32 -1.93 -8.99
C PRO A 215 -24.10 -2.77 -8.58
N SER A 216 -24.29 -4.07 -8.31
CA SER A 216 -23.22 -5.01 -7.99
C SER A 216 -22.31 -5.27 -9.18
N ASP A 217 -22.88 -5.46 -10.38
CA ASP A 217 -22.11 -5.61 -11.61
C ASP A 217 -21.26 -4.36 -11.89
N LEU A 218 -21.86 -3.17 -11.76
CA LEU A 218 -21.14 -1.89 -11.94
C LEU A 218 -20.02 -1.72 -10.92
N ALA A 219 -20.25 -2.05 -9.64
CA ALA A 219 -19.24 -1.98 -8.60
C ALA A 219 -18.05 -2.91 -8.93
N LEU A 220 -18.34 -4.14 -9.36
CA LEU A 220 -17.32 -5.11 -9.77
C LEU A 220 -16.58 -4.63 -11.01
N GLY A 221 -17.28 -4.09 -12.03
CA GLY A 221 -16.68 -3.56 -13.26
C GLY A 221 -15.71 -2.41 -12.98
N ILE A 222 -16.07 -1.44 -12.10
CA ILE A 222 -15.19 -0.37 -11.67
C ILE A 222 -13.97 -0.93 -10.95
N THR A 223 -14.18 -1.89 -10.05
CA THR A 223 -13.11 -2.52 -9.27
C THR A 223 -12.14 -3.28 -10.17
N ASN A 224 -12.66 -4.05 -11.14
CA ASN A 224 -11.89 -4.79 -12.12
C ASN A 224 -11.05 -3.86 -13.02
N MET A 225 -11.65 -2.81 -13.54
CA MET A 225 -10.96 -1.82 -14.38
C MET A 225 -9.76 -1.20 -13.65
N VAL A 226 -9.93 -0.83 -12.38
CA VAL A 226 -8.83 -0.29 -11.57
C VAL A 226 -7.74 -1.34 -11.38
N ALA A 227 -8.11 -2.56 -10.99
CA ALA A 227 -7.16 -3.63 -10.70
C ALA A 227 -6.39 -4.08 -11.96
N GLU A 228 -7.08 -4.37 -13.08
CA GLU A 228 -6.43 -4.79 -14.33
C GLU A 228 -5.51 -3.72 -14.91
N THR A 229 -5.89 -2.44 -14.84
CA THR A 229 -5.02 -1.35 -15.30
C THR A 229 -3.72 -1.31 -14.50
N ILE A 230 -3.80 -1.40 -13.17
CA ILE A 230 -2.62 -1.42 -12.30
C ILE A 230 -1.79 -2.67 -12.58
N MET A 231 -2.43 -3.82 -12.68
CA MET A 231 -1.78 -5.11 -12.94
C MET A 231 -0.97 -5.07 -14.24
N MET A 232 -1.56 -4.59 -15.34
CA MET A 232 -0.86 -4.54 -16.62
C MET A 232 0.34 -3.62 -16.61
N LEU A 233 0.24 -2.44 -15.97
CA LEU A 233 1.38 -1.53 -15.81
C LEU A 233 2.50 -2.18 -14.98
N ALA A 234 2.15 -2.89 -13.91
CA ALA A 234 3.10 -3.61 -13.07
C ALA A 234 3.81 -4.75 -13.86
N VAL A 235 3.06 -5.50 -14.68
CA VAL A 235 3.61 -6.53 -15.56
C VAL A 235 4.58 -5.92 -16.59
N PHE A 236 4.25 -4.79 -17.21
CA PHE A 236 5.17 -4.13 -18.16
C PHE A 236 6.43 -3.64 -17.46
N ALA A 237 6.33 -3.07 -16.26
CA ALA A 237 7.48 -2.70 -15.46
C ALA A 237 8.35 -3.92 -15.14
N ALA A 238 7.77 -5.02 -14.66
CA ALA A 238 8.47 -6.25 -14.35
C ALA A 238 9.24 -6.82 -15.56
N ARG A 239 8.59 -6.85 -16.73
CA ARG A 239 9.22 -7.29 -17.99
C ARG A 239 10.37 -6.39 -18.42
N THR A 240 10.26 -5.08 -18.24
CA THR A 240 11.31 -4.12 -18.60
C THR A 240 12.59 -4.35 -17.81
N TYR A 241 12.45 -4.74 -16.53
CA TYR A 241 13.58 -5.02 -15.64
C TYR A 241 13.99 -6.49 -15.59
N GLY A 242 13.27 -7.37 -16.27
CA GLY A 242 13.54 -8.82 -16.25
C GLY A 242 13.24 -9.46 -14.89
N ILE A 243 12.37 -8.85 -14.10
CA ILE A 243 11.97 -9.26 -12.75
C ILE A 243 10.62 -9.97 -12.82
N ARG A 244 10.42 -11.01 -12.01
CA ARG A 244 9.13 -11.71 -11.92
C ARG A 244 8.35 -11.33 -10.67
N GLU A 245 9.03 -10.90 -9.64
CA GLU A 245 8.49 -10.59 -8.31
C GLU A 245 7.93 -9.17 -8.29
N ILE A 246 6.61 -9.07 -8.10
CA ILE A 246 5.87 -7.80 -7.98
C ILE A 246 5.26 -7.75 -6.59
N VAL A 247 5.73 -6.84 -5.75
CA VAL A 247 5.25 -6.64 -4.39
C VAL A 247 4.16 -5.58 -4.39
N LEU A 248 2.98 -5.95 -3.93
CA LEU A 248 1.82 -5.07 -3.85
C LEU A 248 1.66 -4.53 -2.43
N ILE A 249 1.67 -3.20 -2.27
CA ILE A 249 1.43 -2.52 -1.00
C ILE A 249 0.34 -1.44 -1.15
N GLY A 250 -0.08 -0.85 -0.03
CA GLY A 250 -1.11 0.20 -0.02
C GLY A 250 -2.51 -0.31 0.29
N ASN A 251 -3.47 0.62 0.45
CA ASN A 251 -4.80 0.31 0.99
C ASN A 251 -5.63 -0.65 0.12
N LEU A 252 -5.46 -0.59 -1.21
CA LEU A 252 -6.23 -1.45 -2.11
C LEU A 252 -5.87 -2.94 -1.99
N THR A 253 -4.74 -3.27 -1.36
CA THR A 253 -4.39 -4.67 -1.08
C THR A 253 -5.34 -5.36 -0.11
N ASN A 254 -6.18 -4.62 0.61
CA ASN A 254 -7.17 -5.18 1.53
C ASN A 254 -8.50 -5.54 0.84
N ILE A 255 -8.71 -5.12 -0.40
CA ILE A 255 -9.97 -5.32 -1.13
C ILE A 255 -9.93 -6.69 -1.83
N ALA A 256 -10.77 -7.62 -1.40
CA ALA A 256 -10.75 -8.99 -1.88
C ALA A 256 -10.95 -9.13 -3.41
N PRO A 257 -11.89 -8.44 -4.07
CA PRO A 257 -12.01 -8.47 -5.53
C PRO A 257 -10.75 -7.99 -6.26
N ILE A 258 -10.06 -6.96 -5.75
CA ILE A 258 -8.78 -6.49 -6.33
C ILE A 258 -7.71 -7.57 -6.20
N ARG A 259 -7.54 -8.16 -5.01
CA ARG A 259 -6.56 -9.25 -4.81
C ARG A 259 -6.78 -10.41 -5.76
N ARG A 260 -8.04 -10.76 -6.01
CA ARG A 260 -8.42 -11.85 -6.90
C ARG A 260 -7.91 -11.62 -8.32
N VAL A 261 -8.03 -10.40 -8.86
CA VAL A 261 -7.52 -10.06 -10.20
C VAL A 261 -6.03 -10.36 -10.32
N PHE A 262 -5.22 -9.98 -9.35
CA PHE A 262 -3.77 -10.26 -9.38
C PHE A 262 -3.47 -11.75 -9.26
N VAL A 263 -4.17 -12.47 -8.39
CA VAL A 263 -3.95 -13.92 -8.19
C VAL A 263 -4.35 -14.71 -9.44
N ASP A 264 -5.54 -14.44 -10.00
CA ASP A 264 -6.10 -15.21 -11.12
C ASP A 264 -5.32 -15.04 -12.43
N HIS A 265 -4.55 -13.95 -12.56
CA HIS A 265 -3.85 -13.62 -13.82
C HIS A 265 -2.32 -13.76 -13.72
N ALA A 266 -1.74 -14.06 -12.56
CA ALA A 266 -0.30 -14.15 -12.36
C ALA A 266 0.39 -15.11 -13.34
N ASP A 267 -0.13 -16.32 -13.46
CA ASP A 267 0.42 -17.37 -14.30
C ASP A 267 0.36 -17.01 -15.80
N ALA A 268 -0.71 -16.35 -16.23
CA ALA A 268 -0.90 -15.93 -17.61
C ALA A 268 0.20 -14.94 -18.07
N PHE A 269 0.74 -14.15 -17.14
CA PHE A 269 1.79 -13.17 -17.43
C PHE A 269 3.19 -13.63 -17.03
N GLY A 270 3.32 -14.78 -16.37
CA GLY A 270 4.58 -15.36 -15.93
C GLY A 270 5.26 -14.53 -14.83
N VAL A 271 4.49 -13.83 -14.00
CA VAL A 271 4.92 -13.03 -12.86
C VAL A 271 4.40 -13.61 -11.55
N GLN A 272 4.96 -13.15 -10.44
CA GLN A 272 4.52 -13.48 -9.10
C GLN A 272 4.08 -12.20 -8.37
N PHE A 273 2.79 -12.07 -8.10
CA PHE A 273 2.28 -11.00 -7.25
C PHE A 273 2.35 -11.42 -5.79
N ILE A 274 3.02 -10.62 -4.98
CA ILE A 274 3.25 -10.85 -3.55
C ILE A 274 2.51 -9.76 -2.78
N ILE A 275 1.54 -10.16 -1.96
CA ILE A 275 0.84 -9.28 -1.03
C ILE A 275 1.30 -9.68 0.38
N PRO A 276 2.31 -9.01 0.95
CA PRO A 276 2.83 -9.37 2.25
C PRO A 276 1.84 -9.02 3.37
N GLU A 277 2.04 -9.61 4.54
CA GLU A 277 1.37 -9.16 5.75
C GLU A 277 1.70 -7.67 6.00
N ASN A 278 0.75 -6.89 6.50
CA ASN A 278 0.90 -5.45 6.69
C ASN A 278 1.15 -4.64 5.41
N ALA A 279 0.82 -5.16 4.23
CA ALA A 279 1.02 -4.49 2.94
C ALA A 279 0.46 -3.05 2.92
N GLN A 280 -0.66 -2.80 3.56
CA GLN A 280 -1.26 -1.46 3.66
C GLN A 280 -0.36 -0.43 4.36
N PHE A 281 0.61 -0.89 5.17
CA PHE A 281 1.55 -0.05 5.91
C PHE A 281 2.94 0.04 5.26
N GLY A 282 3.13 -0.53 4.06
CA GLY A 282 4.44 -0.61 3.41
C GLY A 282 5.17 0.73 3.35
N THR A 283 4.49 1.81 2.94
CA THR A 283 5.10 3.15 2.83
C THR A 283 5.58 3.67 4.19
N VAL A 284 4.77 3.60 5.24
CA VAL A 284 5.15 4.10 6.56
C VAL A 284 6.24 3.25 7.22
N ILE A 285 6.25 1.94 6.94
CA ILE A 285 7.31 1.02 7.38
C ILE A 285 8.63 1.40 6.73
N GLY A 286 8.64 1.62 5.42
CA GLY A 286 9.84 2.05 4.70
C GLY A 286 10.33 3.42 5.15
N ALA A 287 9.42 4.36 5.46
CA ALA A 287 9.80 5.64 6.03
C ALA A 287 10.56 5.48 7.36
N ALA A 288 10.03 4.65 8.28
CA ALA A 288 10.68 4.41 9.57
C ALA A 288 12.04 3.71 9.43
N LEU A 289 12.23 2.89 8.42
CA LEU A 289 13.47 2.13 8.17
C LEU A 289 14.52 2.90 7.40
N SER A 290 14.17 3.97 6.69
CA SER A 290 15.06 4.72 5.77
C SER A 290 16.34 5.26 6.41
N ASP A 291 16.39 5.36 7.72
CA ASP A 291 17.52 5.86 8.51
C ASP A 291 18.01 4.82 9.56
N MET A 292 17.64 3.56 9.37
CA MET A 292 18.02 2.45 10.25
C MET A 292 19.04 1.50 9.59
N GLU A 293 19.52 1.84 8.39
CA GLU A 293 20.56 1.14 7.64
C GLU A 293 21.95 1.25 8.29
#